data_2df56f50e17be62b19f9ffd88e844078
#
_entry.id   2df56f50e17be62b19f9ffd88e844078
#
_cell.length_a   1.000
_cell.length_b   1.000
_cell.length_c   1.000
_cell.angle_alpha   90.00
_cell.angle_beta   90.00
_cell.angle_gamma   90.00
#
_symmetry.space_group_name_H-M   'P 1'
#
loop_
_entity.id
_entity.type
_entity.pdbx_description
1 polymer ?
#
loop_
_entity_poly.entity_id
_entity_poly.type
_entity_poly.pdbx_seq_one_letter_code
_entity_poly.pdbx_strand_id
1 'polypeptide(L)'
;MKRIVILGAGESGAGAAVLAKKEGFDVFVSDMSAIKDKYKKLLDDHGVEWEEGHHTEEKILNADEIIKSPGIPKEAPMIRKCMEKNIHIISEIEFAGRYTHSKMVCITGSNGKTTTTSLIYHIFKNAGYDAGLAGNIGKSLALQVAEEPHEYYIIELSSFQLDDMYDFRANIAILLNITPDHLDRYDFCMQNYVDAKMRILQNQTQEDSFIYWNDDPVIKKELDKYDIKAVKCPFSELKEKGSIGYIEEGQYKIEYPTPFNMEQE
;
A
#
# COMPACT_ATOMS: atom_id res chain seq x y z
N MET A 1 -14.43 -22.56 9.26
CA MET A 1 -13.29 -21.94 8.51
C MET A 1 -13.81 -20.60 8.04
N LYS A 2 -13.06 -19.52 8.25
CA LYS A 2 -13.46 -18.21 7.71
C LYS A 2 -13.31 -18.21 6.19
N ARG A 3 -14.27 -17.55 5.52
CA ARG A 3 -14.31 -17.44 4.06
C ARG A 3 -13.81 -16.08 3.59
N ILE A 4 -12.79 -16.08 2.75
CA ILE A 4 -12.28 -14.87 2.07
C ILE A 4 -12.66 -14.95 0.60
N VAL A 5 -13.30 -13.89 0.12
CA VAL A 5 -13.56 -13.74 -1.31
C VAL A 5 -12.70 -12.60 -1.87
N ILE A 6 -12.11 -12.86 -3.03
CA ILE A 6 -11.23 -11.90 -3.70
C ILE A 6 -11.91 -11.41 -4.97
N LEU A 7 -12.05 -10.10 -5.08
CA LEU A 7 -12.61 -9.46 -6.27
C LEU A 7 -11.49 -8.87 -7.11
N GLY A 8 -11.36 -9.43 -8.33
CA GLY A 8 -10.29 -9.17 -9.26
C GLY A 8 -9.12 -10.14 -9.12
N ALA A 9 -8.77 -10.84 -10.21
CA ALA A 9 -7.77 -11.90 -10.28
C ALA A 9 -6.49 -11.46 -11.01
N GLY A 10 -6.12 -10.18 -10.85
CA GLY A 10 -4.82 -9.68 -11.29
C GLY A 10 -3.69 -10.08 -10.33
N GLU A 11 -2.55 -9.39 -10.42
CA GLU A 11 -1.35 -9.65 -9.59
C GLU A 11 -1.67 -9.67 -8.09
N SER A 12 -2.34 -8.61 -7.59
CA SER A 12 -2.69 -8.48 -6.18
C SER A 12 -3.70 -9.54 -5.74
N GLY A 13 -4.75 -9.77 -6.54
CA GLY A 13 -5.80 -10.73 -6.16
C GLY A 13 -5.32 -12.17 -6.16
N ALA A 14 -4.57 -12.58 -7.17
CA ALA A 14 -4.00 -13.93 -7.23
C ALA A 14 -3.02 -14.16 -6.07
N GLY A 15 -2.17 -13.18 -5.76
CA GLY A 15 -1.26 -13.25 -4.62
C GLY A 15 -1.99 -13.32 -3.27
N ALA A 16 -3.03 -12.51 -3.09
CA ALA A 16 -3.87 -12.57 -1.89
C ALA A 16 -4.53 -13.95 -1.72
N ALA A 17 -4.95 -14.57 -2.83
CA ALA A 17 -5.56 -15.90 -2.80
C ALA A 17 -4.57 -16.97 -2.33
N VAL A 18 -3.33 -16.93 -2.81
CA VAL A 18 -2.27 -17.85 -2.38
C VAL A 18 -2.00 -17.70 -0.88
N LEU A 19 -1.82 -16.47 -0.40
CA LEU A 19 -1.61 -16.22 1.03
C LEU A 19 -2.80 -16.69 1.87
N ALA A 20 -4.01 -16.33 1.50
CA ALA A 20 -5.21 -16.73 2.22
C ALA A 20 -5.36 -18.27 2.27
N LYS A 21 -5.04 -18.95 1.19
CA LYS A 21 -5.07 -20.41 1.15
C LYS A 21 -4.02 -21.02 2.07
N LYS A 22 -2.80 -20.46 2.08
CA LYS A 22 -1.71 -20.88 2.97
C LYS A 22 -2.08 -20.70 4.44
N GLU A 23 -2.80 -19.63 4.76
CA GLU A 23 -3.28 -19.33 6.12
C GLU A 23 -4.55 -20.13 6.51
N GLY A 24 -5.01 -21.05 5.67
CA GLY A 24 -6.07 -21.99 5.96
C GLY A 24 -7.49 -21.43 5.82
N PHE A 25 -7.68 -20.38 5.02
CA PHE A 25 -9.02 -19.86 4.72
C PHE A 25 -9.72 -20.68 3.63
N ASP A 26 -11.06 -20.60 3.63
CA ASP A 26 -11.88 -20.96 2.47
C ASP A 26 -11.81 -19.78 1.49
N VAL A 27 -11.25 -20.02 0.29
CA VAL A 27 -10.91 -18.95 -0.65
C VAL A 27 -11.66 -19.10 -1.96
N PHE A 28 -12.28 -18.01 -2.41
CA PHE A 28 -12.90 -17.92 -3.72
C PHE A 28 -12.48 -16.63 -4.43
N VAL A 29 -12.12 -16.73 -5.70
CA VAL A 29 -11.72 -15.59 -6.54
C VAL A 29 -12.76 -15.35 -7.62
N SER A 30 -13.19 -14.11 -7.81
CA SER A 30 -14.15 -13.75 -8.85
C SER A 30 -13.68 -12.51 -9.63
N ASP A 31 -13.65 -12.61 -10.96
CA ASP A 31 -13.29 -11.51 -11.85
C ASP A 31 -14.33 -11.32 -12.96
N MET A 32 -14.77 -10.07 -13.16
CA MET A 32 -15.69 -9.70 -14.26
C MET A 32 -15.05 -9.84 -15.65
N SER A 33 -13.74 -9.80 -15.70
CA SER A 33 -12.97 -9.95 -16.95
C SER A 33 -12.35 -11.33 -17.06
N ALA A 34 -11.82 -11.65 -18.24
CA ALA A 34 -11.02 -12.87 -18.40
C ALA A 34 -9.73 -12.78 -17.58
N ILE A 35 -9.47 -13.80 -16.81
CA ILE A 35 -8.25 -13.94 -16.00
C ILE A 35 -7.09 -14.36 -16.93
N LYS A 36 -5.92 -13.73 -16.76
CA LYS A 36 -4.72 -14.12 -17.54
C LYS A 36 -4.26 -15.53 -17.16
N ASP A 37 -3.85 -16.32 -18.15
CA ASP A 37 -3.47 -17.73 -17.95
C ASP A 37 -2.44 -17.95 -16.84
N LYS A 38 -1.47 -17.04 -16.68
CA LYS A 38 -0.48 -17.11 -15.59
C LYS A 38 -1.13 -17.08 -14.19
N TYR A 39 -2.21 -16.31 -14.02
CA TYR A 39 -2.92 -16.22 -12.74
C TYR A 39 -3.89 -17.40 -12.55
N LYS A 40 -4.56 -17.86 -13.62
CA LYS A 40 -5.33 -19.11 -13.57
C LYS A 40 -4.47 -20.26 -13.09
N LYS A 41 -3.29 -20.40 -13.72
CA LYS A 41 -2.33 -21.43 -13.32
C LYS A 41 -1.91 -21.30 -11.86
N LEU A 42 -1.62 -20.09 -11.40
CA LEU A 42 -1.25 -19.85 -10.01
C LEU A 42 -2.39 -20.24 -9.05
N LEU A 43 -3.63 -19.89 -9.36
CA LEU A 43 -4.81 -20.26 -8.58
C LEU A 43 -5.04 -21.77 -8.55
N ASP A 44 -4.94 -22.42 -9.72
CA ASP A 44 -5.11 -23.89 -9.87
C ASP A 44 -4.02 -24.65 -9.12
N ASP A 45 -2.76 -24.23 -9.23
CA ASP A 45 -1.62 -24.85 -8.54
C ASP A 45 -1.78 -24.81 -6.99
N HIS A 46 -2.54 -23.82 -6.46
CA HIS A 46 -2.83 -23.70 -5.03
C HIS A 46 -4.24 -24.21 -4.64
N GLY A 47 -4.97 -24.81 -5.56
CA GLY A 47 -6.31 -25.34 -5.30
C GLY A 47 -7.32 -24.28 -4.87
N VAL A 48 -7.24 -23.09 -5.48
CA VAL A 48 -8.17 -21.99 -5.27
C VAL A 48 -9.30 -22.08 -6.28
N GLU A 49 -10.54 -22.07 -5.81
CA GLU A 49 -11.72 -21.97 -6.69
C GLU A 49 -11.85 -20.55 -7.25
N TRP A 50 -12.12 -20.42 -8.54
CA TRP A 50 -12.27 -19.14 -9.21
C TRP A 50 -13.35 -19.13 -10.28
N GLU A 51 -13.81 -17.93 -10.65
CA GLU A 51 -14.70 -17.68 -11.80
C GLU A 51 -14.25 -16.41 -12.54
N GLU A 52 -14.62 -16.34 -13.84
CA GLU A 52 -14.32 -15.19 -14.69
C GLU A 52 -15.49 -14.81 -15.60
N GLY A 53 -15.53 -13.55 -16.04
CA GLY A 53 -16.56 -13.03 -16.96
C GLY A 53 -17.90 -12.71 -16.29
N HIS A 54 -18.05 -13.01 -15.03
CA HIS A 54 -19.26 -12.74 -14.24
C HIS A 54 -18.97 -12.78 -12.75
N HIS A 55 -19.97 -12.42 -11.95
CA HIS A 55 -19.96 -12.55 -10.51
C HIS A 55 -21.15 -13.38 -10.04
N THR A 56 -20.90 -14.51 -9.39
CA THR A 56 -21.94 -15.33 -8.72
C THR A 56 -22.19 -14.75 -7.32
N GLU A 57 -23.30 -14.01 -7.17
CA GLU A 57 -23.62 -13.30 -5.93
C GLU A 57 -23.62 -14.19 -4.70
N GLU A 58 -24.22 -15.39 -4.77
CA GLU A 58 -24.30 -16.32 -3.66
C GLU A 58 -22.93 -16.77 -3.17
N LYS A 59 -21.93 -16.84 -4.07
CA LYS A 59 -20.57 -17.22 -3.73
C LYS A 59 -19.77 -16.06 -3.14
N ILE A 60 -20.14 -14.82 -3.47
CA ILE A 60 -19.45 -13.61 -3.02
C ILE A 60 -20.05 -13.09 -1.70
N LEU A 61 -21.38 -13.00 -1.65
CA LEU A 61 -22.07 -12.37 -0.52
C LEU A 61 -22.15 -13.24 0.75
N ASN A 62 -21.57 -14.42 0.75
CA ASN A 62 -21.38 -15.28 1.93
C ASN A 62 -19.95 -15.17 2.50
N ALA A 63 -19.15 -14.20 2.04
CA ALA A 63 -17.82 -13.95 2.57
C ALA A 63 -17.84 -13.37 3.98
N ASP A 64 -16.89 -13.76 4.81
CA ASP A 64 -16.60 -13.10 6.09
C ASP A 64 -15.81 -11.81 5.87
N GLU A 65 -14.95 -11.76 4.83
CA GLU A 65 -14.16 -10.61 4.43
C GLU A 65 -13.88 -10.64 2.93
N ILE A 66 -13.79 -9.48 2.33
CA ILE A 66 -13.48 -9.33 0.90
C ILE A 66 -12.14 -8.62 0.72
N ILE A 67 -11.29 -9.19 -0.13
CA ILE A 67 -10.09 -8.52 -0.63
C ILE A 67 -10.39 -7.98 -2.02
N LYS A 68 -10.29 -6.66 -2.18
CA LYS A 68 -10.64 -5.96 -3.41
C LYS A 68 -9.39 -5.47 -4.16
N SER A 69 -9.31 -5.78 -5.45
CA SER A 69 -8.30 -5.15 -6.32
C SER A 69 -8.49 -3.63 -6.39
N PRO A 70 -7.40 -2.83 -6.35
CA PRO A 70 -7.49 -1.36 -6.30
C PRO A 70 -8.12 -0.76 -7.56
N GLY A 71 -8.10 -1.47 -8.69
CA GLY A 71 -8.76 -1.05 -9.93
C GLY A 71 -10.30 -1.07 -9.88
N ILE A 72 -10.90 -1.81 -8.95
CA ILE A 72 -12.36 -1.91 -8.84
C ILE A 72 -12.90 -0.70 -8.08
N PRO A 73 -13.79 0.12 -8.70
CA PRO A 73 -14.39 1.28 -8.04
C PRO A 73 -15.29 0.89 -6.85
N LYS A 74 -15.42 1.80 -5.88
CA LYS A 74 -16.36 1.64 -4.75
C LYS A 74 -17.82 1.58 -5.22
N GLU A 75 -18.11 2.22 -6.35
CA GLU A 75 -19.43 2.29 -6.99
C GLU A 75 -19.79 1.01 -7.79
N ALA A 76 -18.86 0.09 -7.98
CA ALA A 76 -19.13 -1.15 -8.70
C ALA A 76 -20.31 -1.91 -8.05
N PRO A 77 -21.25 -2.44 -8.85
CA PRO A 77 -22.50 -3.01 -8.32
C PRO A 77 -22.27 -4.09 -7.25
N MET A 78 -21.26 -4.94 -7.45
CA MET A 78 -20.94 -6.00 -6.49
C MET A 78 -20.37 -5.42 -5.18
N ILE A 79 -19.51 -4.38 -5.27
CA ILE A 79 -18.96 -3.70 -4.09
C ILE A 79 -20.08 -3.07 -3.25
N ARG A 80 -21.03 -2.39 -3.90
CA ARG A 80 -22.19 -1.81 -3.21
C ARG A 80 -23.00 -2.89 -2.47
N LYS A 81 -23.27 -4.03 -3.10
CA LYS A 81 -23.98 -5.15 -2.46
C LYS A 81 -23.22 -5.70 -1.24
N CYS A 82 -21.88 -5.79 -1.33
CA CYS A 82 -21.04 -6.19 -0.21
C CYS A 82 -21.13 -5.19 0.95
N MET A 83 -21.08 -3.89 0.65
CA MET A 83 -21.21 -2.82 1.64
C MET A 83 -22.62 -2.81 2.29
N GLU A 84 -23.69 -3.00 1.52
CA GLU A 84 -25.07 -3.12 2.02
C GLU A 84 -25.24 -4.30 3.01
N LYS A 85 -24.47 -5.36 2.81
CA LYS A 85 -24.41 -6.52 3.72
C LYS A 85 -23.42 -6.35 4.86
N ASN A 86 -22.75 -5.18 4.99
CA ASN A 86 -21.72 -4.90 5.97
C ASN A 86 -20.55 -5.91 5.94
N ILE A 87 -20.21 -6.45 4.77
CA ILE A 87 -19.03 -7.28 4.59
C ILE A 87 -17.81 -6.37 4.56
N HIS A 88 -16.82 -6.65 5.39
CA HIS A 88 -15.60 -5.86 5.46
C HIS A 88 -14.78 -6.02 4.17
N ILE A 89 -14.39 -4.89 3.57
CA ILE A 89 -13.63 -4.85 2.32
C ILE A 89 -12.27 -4.24 2.61
N ILE A 90 -11.22 -4.95 2.23
CA ILE A 90 -9.82 -4.56 2.47
C ILE A 90 -8.99 -4.62 1.18
N SER A 91 -7.84 -3.96 1.20
CA SER A 91 -6.82 -4.12 0.16
C SER A 91 -5.98 -5.38 0.37
N GLU A 92 -5.30 -5.82 -0.68
CA GLU A 92 -4.31 -6.90 -0.59
C GLU A 92 -3.15 -6.54 0.35
N ILE A 93 -2.75 -5.26 0.38
CA ILE A 93 -1.70 -4.75 1.27
C ILE A 93 -2.11 -4.86 2.74
N GLU A 94 -3.35 -4.47 3.05
CA GLU A 94 -3.93 -4.63 4.39
C GLU A 94 -3.92 -6.10 4.82
N PHE A 95 -4.37 -6.98 3.93
CA PHE A 95 -4.40 -8.42 4.20
C PHE A 95 -2.99 -8.97 4.45
N ALA A 96 -2.05 -8.69 3.56
CA ALA A 96 -0.69 -9.20 3.65
C ALA A 96 0.04 -8.70 4.91
N GLY A 97 -0.19 -7.43 5.30
CA GLY A 97 0.42 -6.84 6.49
C GLY A 97 0.11 -7.58 7.79
N ARG A 98 -0.99 -8.34 7.85
CA ARG A 98 -1.37 -9.14 9.02
C ARG A 98 -0.50 -10.39 9.23
N TYR A 99 0.20 -10.83 8.17
CA TYR A 99 0.95 -12.11 8.14
C TYR A 99 2.45 -11.93 8.03
N THR A 100 2.95 -10.73 8.27
CA THR A 100 4.38 -10.46 8.27
C THR A 100 4.77 -9.49 9.38
N HIS A 101 6.00 -9.61 9.87
CA HIS A 101 6.62 -8.69 10.82
C HIS A 101 7.73 -7.85 10.18
N SER A 102 7.83 -7.89 8.85
CA SER A 102 8.83 -7.16 8.08
C SER A 102 8.68 -5.65 8.24
N LYS A 103 9.77 -4.93 8.04
CA LYS A 103 9.74 -3.46 8.03
C LYS A 103 9.16 -2.93 6.72
N MET A 104 8.12 -2.13 6.83
CA MET A 104 7.36 -1.57 5.71
C MET A 104 7.84 -0.14 5.41
N VAL A 105 8.52 0.04 4.27
CA VAL A 105 8.88 1.36 3.70
C VAL A 105 7.86 1.68 2.62
N CYS A 106 6.95 2.59 2.90
CA CYS A 106 5.79 2.86 2.07
C CYS A 106 5.88 4.24 1.41
N ILE A 107 5.68 4.29 0.11
CA ILE A 107 5.80 5.50 -0.70
C ILE A 107 4.47 5.81 -1.37
N THR A 108 3.97 7.04 -1.16
CA THR A 108 2.82 7.59 -1.88
C THR A 108 3.08 9.01 -2.36
N GLY A 109 2.18 9.53 -3.14
CA GLY A 109 2.22 10.86 -3.75
C GLY A 109 1.42 10.89 -5.04
N SER A 110 1.20 12.05 -5.62
CA SER A 110 0.61 12.15 -6.95
C SER A 110 1.63 11.74 -8.01
N ASN A 111 2.84 12.28 -7.93
CA ASN A 111 3.92 12.07 -8.89
C ASN A 111 5.18 11.52 -8.22
N GLY A 112 6.03 10.83 -9.00
CA GLY A 112 7.35 10.38 -8.57
C GLY A 112 7.38 9.06 -7.78
N LYS A 113 6.24 8.47 -7.44
CA LYS A 113 6.15 7.23 -6.66
C LYS A 113 7.05 6.12 -7.20
N THR A 114 6.85 5.72 -8.45
CA THR A 114 7.56 4.59 -9.07
C THR A 114 9.07 4.80 -9.10
N THR A 115 9.51 6.02 -9.45
CA THR A 115 10.94 6.36 -9.49
C THR A 115 11.55 6.27 -8.09
N THR A 116 10.90 6.87 -7.10
CA THR A 116 11.39 6.89 -5.72
C THR A 116 11.39 5.49 -5.11
N THR A 117 10.32 4.73 -5.29
CA THR A 117 10.20 3.35 -4.78
C THR A 117 11.28 2.45 -5.40
N SER A 118 11.48 2.53 -6.72
CA SER A 118 12.51 1.76 -7.42
C SER A 118 13.93 2.15 -6.99
N LEU A 119 14.18 3.45 -6.76
CA LEU A 119 15.47 3.93 -6.29
C LEU A 119 15.78 3.45 -4.87
N ILE A 120 14.81 3.54 -3.95
CA ILE A 120 14.99 3.06 -2.57
C ILE A 120 15.23 1.55 -2.59
N TYR A 121 14.45 0.79 -3.34
CA TYR A 121 14.66 -0.65 -3.50
C TYR A 121 16.07 -0.97 -4.01
N HIS A 122 16.53 -0.24 -5.05
CA HIS A 122 17.87 -0.42 -5.59
C HIS A 122 18.96 -0.13 -4.56
N ILE A 123 18.81 0.93 -3.75
CA ILE A 123 19.73 1.27 -2.66
C ILE A 123 19.78 0.14 -1.62
N PHE A 124 18.62 -0.35 -1.18
CA PHE A 124 18.56 -1.45 -0.20
C PHE A 124 19.25 -2.71 -0.71
N LYS A 125 18.96 -3.10 -1.96
CA LYS A 125 19.59 -4.29 -2.58
C LYS A 125 21.10 -4.14 -2.72
N ASN A 126 21.61 -2.98 -3.13
CA ASN A 126 23.06 -2.72 -3.27
C ASN A 126 23.77 -2.64 -1.91
N ALA A 127 23.05 -2.25 -0.87
CA ALA A 127 23.57 -2.26 0.51
C ALA A 127 23.50 -3.66 1.17
N GLY A 128 23.02 -4.67 0.44
CA GLY A 128 22.96 -6.06 0.92
C GLY A 128 21.74 -6.39 1.79
N TYR A 129 20.76 -5.49 1.92
CA TYR A 129 19.54 -5.79 2.66
C TYR A 129 18.65 -6.79 1.93
N ASP A 130 18.01 -7.68 2.69
CA ASP A 130 16.94 -8.54 2.18
C ASP A 130 15.65 -7.74 2.03
N ALA A 131 15.40 -7.25 0.81
CA ALA A 131 14.28 -6.39 0.49
C ALA A 131 13.44 -6.91 -0.68
N GLY A 132 12.11 -6.87 -0.53
CA GLY A 132 11.11 -7.10 -1.56
C GLY A 132 10.54 -5.79 -2.11
N LEU A 133 10.22 -5.76 -3.41
CA LEU A 133 9.53 -4.66 -4.07
C LEU A 133 8.07 -5.04 -4.29
N ALA A 134 7.14 -4.25 -3.76
CA ALA A 134 5.73 -4.60 -3.75
C ALA A 134 4.79 -3.39 -3.94
N GLY A 135 3.50 -3.67 -4.01
CA GLY A 135 2.44 -2.67 -4.09
C GLY A 135 1.95 -2.43 -5.51
N ASN A 136 1.84 -1.17 -5.91
CA ASN A 136 1.39 -0.79 -7.25
C ASN A 136 2.41 -1.13 -8.36
N ILE A 137 3.64 -1.44 -7.97
CA ILE A 137 4.72 -1.97 -8.81
C ILE A 137 5.34 -3.19 -8.15
N GLY A 138 6.14 -3.94 -8.88
CA GLY A 138 6.79 -5.16 -8.37
C GLY A 138 5.84 -6.35 -8.36
N LYS A 139 6.03 -7.25 -7.41
CA LYS A 139 5.18 -8.42 -7.17
C LYS A 139 4.13 -8.11 -6.09
N SER A 140 3.04 -8.88 -6.07
CA SER A 140 2.08 -8.85 -4.96
C SER A 140 2.80 -9.00 -3.62
N LEU A 141 2.48 -8.13 -2.64
CA LEU A 141 3.00 -8.25 -1.28
C LEU A 141 2.56 -9.58 -0.65
N ALA A 142 1.29 -9.93 -0.83
CA ALA A 142 0.72 -11.16 -0.30
C ALA A 142 1.42 -12.40 -0.86
N LEU A 143 1.73 -12.42 -2.16
CA LEU A 143 2.44 -13.54 -2.77
C LEU A 143 3.86 -13.66 -2.20
N GLN A 144 4.58 -12.54 -2.05
CA GLN A 144 5.92 -12.55 -1.45
C GLN A 144 5.88 -13.02 0.01
N VAL A 145 4.93 -12.52 0.81
CA VAL A 145 4.75 -12.98 2.20
C VAL A 145 4.45 -14.49 2.27
N ALA A 146 3.70 -15.01 1.29
CA ALA A 146 3.37 -16.44 1.23
C ALA A 146 4.57 -17.31 0.85
N GLU A 147 5.32 -16.92 -0.16
CA GLU A 147 6.29 -17.81 -0.83
C GLU A 147 7.76 -17.40 -0.62
N GLU A 148 8.05 -16.12 -0.54
CA GLU A 148 9.41 -15.57 -0.50
C GLU A 148 9.46 -14.35 0.44
N PRO A 149 9.30 -14.55 1.77
CA PRO A 149 9.28 -13.43 2.71
C PRO A 149 10.64 -12.74 2.82
N HIS A 150 10.62 -11.41 2.97
CA HIS A 150 11.79 -10.54 3.10
C HIS A 150 11.81 -9.81 4.44
N GLU A 151 12.98 -9.32 4.87
CA GLU A 151 13.11 -8.49 6.09
C GLU A 151 12.50 -7.09 5.90
N TYR A 152 12.60 -6.55 4.68
CA TYR A 152 12.08 -5.23 4.31
C TYR A 152 11.17 -5.36 3.09
N TYR A 153 10.10 -4.56 3.08
CA TYR A 153 9.31 -4.36 1.88
C TYR A 153 9.30 -2.88 1.50
N ILE A 154 9.69 -2.58 0.26
CA ILE A 154 9.60 -1.25 -0.33
C ILE A 154 8.34 -1.23 -1.17
N ILE A 155 7.35 -0.44 -0.73
CA ILE A 155 5.96 -0.56 -1.20
C ILE A 155 5.50 0.74 -1.83
N GLU A 156 5.16 0.68 -3.12
CA GLU A 156 4.44 1.79 -3.76
C GLU A 156 2.95 1.70 -3.42
N LEU A 157 2.38 2.75 -2.84
CA LEU A 157 0.98 2.81 -2.49
C LEU A 157 0.22 3.85 -3.34
N SER A 158 -0.80 3.39 -4.04
CA SER A 158 -1.80 4.26 -4.66
C SER A 158 -2.81 4.74 -3.61
N SER A 159 -3.52 5.85 -3.89
CA SER A 159 -4.61 6.30 -3.03
C SER A 159 -5.73 5.25 -2.89
N PHE A 160 -6.00 4.49 -3.96
CA PHE A 160 -7.01 3.42 -3.96
C PHE A 160 -6.66 2.24 -3.05
N GLN A 161 -5.37 1.92 -2.90
CA GLN A 161 -4.93 0.90 -1.94
C GLN A 161 -5.06 1.43 -0.51
N LEU A 162 -4.66 2.68 -0.27
CA LEU A 162 -4.76 3.34 1.04
C LEU A 162 -6.22 3.46 1.52
N ASP A 163 -7.19 3.65 0.62
CA ASP A 163 -8.62 3.74 0.96
C ASP A 163 -9.15 2.49 1.68
N ASP A 164 -8.62 1.31 1.32
CA ASP A 164 -9.07 0.02 1.86
C ASP A 164 -8.01 -0.59 2.81
N MET A 165 -7.26 0.27 3.53
CA MET A 165 -6.32 -0.09 4.59
C MET A 165 -6.80 0.47 5.94
N TYR A 166 -6.73 -0.34 7.01
CA TYR A 166 -7.30 -0.01 8.32
C TYR A 166 -6.30 -0.21 9.46
N ASP A 167 -5.72 -1.40 9.58
CA ASP A 167 -4.79 -1.79 10.64
C ASP A 167 -3.32 -1.79 10.18
N PHE A 168 -3.08 -1.69 8.87
CA PHE A 168 -1.74 -1.67 8.30
C PHE A 168 -0.92 -0.49 8.85
N ARG A 169 0.34 -0.76 9.18
CA ARG A 169 1.30 0.22 9.70
C ARG A 169 2.50 0.35 8.77
N ALA A 170 2.77 1.55 8.31
CA ALA A 170 4.01 1.88 7.61
C ALA A 170 5.10 2.25 8.64
N ASN A 171 6.20 1.49 8.73
CA ASN A 171 7.31 1.84 9.62
C ASN A 171 8.02 3.11 9.14
N ILE A 172 8.14 3.26 7.83
CA ILE A 172 8.61 4.49 7.19
C ILE A 172 7.56 4.87 6.14
N ALA A 173 6.86 5.99 6.36
CA ALA A 173 5.94 6.57 5.40
C ALA A 173 6.61 7.71 4.64
N ILE A 174 6.52 7.69 3.31
CA ILE A 174 7.08 8.74 2.45
C ILE A 174 5.93 9.34 1.62
N LEU A 175 5.67 10.63 1.80
CA LEU A 175 4.69 11.40 1.05
C LEU A 175 5.41 12.43 0.18
N LEU A 176 5.44 12.16 -1.13
CA LEU A 176 6.24 12.96 -2.06
C LEU A 176 5.61 14.31 -2.40
N ASN A 177 4.34 14.29 -2.79
CA ASN A 177 3.58 15.48 -3.18
C ASN A 177 2.09 15.16 -3.31
N ILE A 178 1.25 16.21 -3.28
CA ILE A 178 -0.18 16.07 -3.53
C ILE A 178 -0.63 17.13 -4.55
N THR A 179 -0.90 16.69 -5.77
CA THR A 179 -1.49 17.50 -6.84
C THR A 179 -2.76 16.85 -7.36
N PRO A 180 -3.72 17.59 -7.93
CA PRO A 180 -4.97 17.01 -8.43
C PRO A 180 -4.73 15.87 -9.42
N ASP A 181 -5.28 14.69 -9.09
CA ASP A 181 -5.20 13.49 -9.92
C ASP A 181 -6.35 12.55 -9.56
N HIS A 182 -6.87 11.78 -10.52
CA HIS A 182 -7.94 10.80 -10.32
C HIS A 182 -9.18 11.33 -9.56
N LEU A 183 -9.50 12.62 -9.69
CA LEU A 183 -10.61 13.24 -8.92
C LEU A 183 -11.97 12.64 -9.24
N ASP A 184 -12.15 12.06 -10.42
CA ASP A 184 -13.33 11.28 -10.82
C ASP A 184 -13.64 10.12 -9.86
N ARG A 185 -12.60 9.57 -9.19
CA ARG A 185 -12.72 8.51 -8.19
C ARG A 185 -12.95 9.05 -6.76
N TYR A 186 -12.94 10.35 -6.58
CA TYR A 186 -13.04 11.05 -5.29
C TYR A 186 -14.14 12.13 -5.29
N ASP A 187 -15.26 11.88 -6.02
CA ASP A 187 -16.41 12.79 -6.14
C ASP A 187 -16.01 14.21 -6.61
N PHE A 188 -14.95 14.31 -7.42
CA PHE A 188 -14.33 15.58 -7.82
C PHE A 188 -13.93 16.48 -6.65
N CYS A 189 -13.77 15.91 -5.45
CA CYS A 189 -13.38 16.60 -4.24
C CYS A 189 -11.89 16.37 -3.93
N MET A 190 -11.09 17.42 -4.05
CA MET A 190 -9.64 17.34 -3.76
C MET A 190 -9.36 16.87 -2.34
N GLN A 191 -10.18 17.26 -1.35
CA GLN A 191 -9.97 16.85 0.05
C GLN A 191 -10.10 15.33 0.22
N ASN A 192 -11.05 14.68 -0.45
CA ASN A 192 -11.20 13.22 -0.38
C ASN A 192 -9.92 12.50 -0.88
N TYR A 193 -9.30 13.02 -1.95
CA TYR A 193 -8.04 12.50 -2.46
C TYR A 193 -6.85 12.74 -1.50
N VAL A 194 -6.82 13.92 -0.89
CA VAL A 194 -5.83 14.25 0.16
C VAL A 194 -5.98 13.31 1.33
N ASP A 195 -7.19 13.15 1.85
CA ASP A 195 -7.49 12.28 2.99
C ASP A 195 -7.08 10.83 2.70
N ALA A 196 -7.36 10.33 1.49
CA ALA A 196 -6.92 9.01 1.06
C ALA A 196 -5.39 8.84 1.15
N LYS A 197 -4.60 9.85 0.70
CA LYS A 197 -3.13 9.78 0.79
C LYS A 197 -2.61 9.91 2.21
N MET A 198 -3.23 10.76 3.02
CA MET A 198 -2.85 10.95 4.43
C MET A 198 -3.05 9.68 5.28
N ARG A 199 -3.87 8.72 4.80
CA ARG A 199 -4.02 7.40 5.44
C ARG A 199 -2.71 6.60 5.53
N ILE A 200 -1.67 6.96 4.77
CA ILE A 200 -0.34 6.34 4.94
C ILE A 200 0.22 6.50 6.36
N LEU A 201 -0.27 7.50 7.12
CA LEU A 201 0.15 7.80 8.50
C LEU A 201 -0.64 7.02 9.55
N GLN A 202 -1.73 6.36 9.15
CA GLN A 202 -2.55 5.63 10.10
C GLN A 202 -1.72 4.55 10.81
N ASN A 203 -2.02 4.32 12.10
CA ASN A 203 -1.38 3.31 12.93
C ASN A 203 0.13 3.50 13.16
N GLN A 204 0.75 4.58 12.67
CA GLN A 204 2.12 4.91 13.03
C GLN A 204 2.25 5.26 14.52
N THR A 205 3.40 4.94 15.07
CA THR A 205 3.78 5.20 16.46
C THR A 205 5.02 6.10 16.51
N GLN A 206 5.50 6.40 17.70
CA GLN A 206 6.72 7.19 17.91
C GLN A 206 8.01 6.48 17.44
N GLU A 207 7.93 5.19 17.14
CA GLU A 207 9.05 4.39 16.60
C GLU A 207 9.15 4.48 15.08
N ASP A 208 8.14 5.06 14.43
CA ASP A 208 8.04 5.17 12.98
C ASP A 208 8.52 6.52 12.47
N SER A 209 8.75 6.62 11.17
CA SER A 209 9.20 7.85 10.53
C SER A 209 8.22 8.30 9.45
N PHE A 210 7.98 9.60 9.39
CA PHE A 210 7.20 10.23 8.31
C PHE A 210 8.08 11.22 7.55
N ILE A 211 8.47 10.85 6.34
CA ILE A 211 9.28 11.65 5.41
C ILE A 211 8.34 12.36 4.45
N TYR A 212 8.45 13.66 4.32
CA TYR A 212 7.56 14.43 3.44
C TYR A 212 8.21 15.69 2.87
N TRP A 213 7.73 16.10 1.69
CA TRP A 213 8.17 17.34 1.07
C TRP A 213 7.49 18.54 1.72
N ASN A 214 8.29 19.32 2.45
CA ASN A 214 7.79 20.44 3.25
C ASN A 214 7.42 21.67 2.40
N ASP A 215 7.88 21.74 1.13
CA ASP A 215 7.53 22.84 0.23
C ASP A 215 6.20 22.62 -0.50
N ASP A 216 5.61 21.42 -0.41
CA ASP A 216 4.29 21.14 -0.95
C ASP A 216 3.20 21.89 -0.14
N PRO A 217 2.45 22.83 -0.75
CA PRO A 217 1.50 23.66 -0.02
C PRO A 217 0.30 22.87 0.50
N VAL A 218 -0.06 21.75 -0.14
CA VAL A 218 -1.16 20.89 0.29
C VAL A 218 -0.73 20.10 1.50
N ILE A 219 0.44 19.45 1.46
CA ILE A 219 0.99 18.70 2.60
C ILE A 219 1.12 19.64 3.80
N LYS A 220 1.76 20.80 3.62
CA LYS A 220 1.99 21.78 4.70
C LYS A 220 0.70 22.20 5.39
N LYS A 221 -0.38 22.40 4.63
CA LYS A 221 -1.71 22.75 5.15
C LYS A 221 -2.36 21.60 5.92
N GLU A 222 -2.09 20.37 5.53
CA GLU A 222 -2.74 19.20 6.12
C GLU A 222 -2.06 18.73 7.42
N LEU A 223 -0.77 19.00 7.61
CA LEU A 223 0.01 18.49 8.75
C LEU A 223 -0.63 18.75 10.11
N ASP A 224 -1.29 19.92 10.27
CA ASP A 224 -1.91 20.33 11.55
C ASP A 224 -3.28 19.69 11.80
N LYS A 225 -3.85 19.02 10.78
CA LYS A 225 -5.16 18.36 10.90
C LYS A 225 -5.06 16.93 11.45
N TYR A 226 -3.87 16.33 11.41
CA TYR A 226 -3.64 14.94 11.78
C TYR A 226 -2.77 14.85 13.04
N ASP A 227 -3.15 13.95 13.95
CA ASP A 227 -2.34 13.61 15.12
C ASP A 227 -1.20 12.64 14.71
N ILE A 228 -0.14 13.21 14.14
CA ILE A 228 1.00 12.46 13.61
C ILE A 228 1.89 12.02 14.77
N LYS A 229 1.90 10.71 15.05
CA LYS A 229 2.70 10.09 16.12
C LYS A 229 4.14 9.86 15.71
N ALA A 230 4.39 9.60 14.43
CA ALA A 230 5.71 9.29 13.88
C ALA A 230 6.67 10.48 14.00
N VAL A 231 7.97 10.17 14.01
CA VAL A 231 9.02 11.19 13.91
C VAL A 231 8.90 11.88 12.55
N LYS A 232 8.64 13.19 12.57
CA LYS A 232 8.53 13.99 11.35
C LYS A 232 9.91 14.26 10.75
N CYS A 233 10.08 13.91 9.49
CA CYS A 233 11.32 14.03 8.73
C CYS A 233 11.09 14.87 7.46
N PRO A 234 10.91 16.20 7.57
CA PRO A 234 10.68 17.05 6.42
C PRO A 234 11.93 17.22 5.56
N PHE A 235 11.76 17.23 4.24
CA PHE A 235 12.78 17.69 3.29
C PHE A 235 12.26 18.90 2.50
N SER A 236 13.17 19.78 2.09
CA SER A 236 12.88 21.02 1.37
C SER A 236 13.92 21.31 0.29
N GLU A 237 13.59 22.14 -0.68
CA GLU A 237 14.58 22.66 -1.63
C GLU A 237 15.60 23.57 -0.93
N LEU A 238 15.12 24.38 0.02
CA LEU A 238 15.97 25.27 0.80
C LEU A 238 15.98 24.86 2.27
N LYS A 239 17.03 25.25 2.99
CA LYS A 239 17.12 25.02 4.44
C LYS A 239 16.02 25.78 5.16
N GLU A 240 14.98 25.08 5.61
CA GLU A 240 13.97 25.58 6.53
C GLU A 240 14.20 25.03 7.94
N LYS A 241 13.66 25.74 8.94
CA LYS A 241 13.77 25.28 10.33
C LYS A 241 13.10 23.90 10.50
N GLY A 242 13.88 22.92 10.88
CA GLY A 242 13.43 21.54 11.09
C GLY A 242 13.52 20.62 9.88
N SER A 243 13.93 21.13 8.69
CA SER A 243 14.21 20.25 7.55
C SER A 243 15.42 19.37 7.84
N ILE A 244 15.28 18.07 7.62
CA ILE A 244 16.36 17.09 7.75
C ILE A 244 17.11 16.86 6.43
N GLY A 245 16.49 17.19 5.30
CA GLY A 245 17.08 17.15 3.95
C GLY A 245 16.82 18.46 3.23
N TYR A 246 17.86 19.07 2.63
CA TYR A 246 17.75 20.33 1.90
C TYR A 246 18.92 20.53 0.94
N ILE A 247 18.84 21.56 0.08
CA ILE A 247 19.94 21.98 -0.80
C ILE A 247 20.55 23.26 -0.23
N GLU A 248 21.87 23.27 -0.03
CA GLU A 248 22.65 24.41 0.38
C GLU A 248 23.90 24.50 -0.50
N GLU A 249 24.14 25.66 -1.10
CA GLU A 249 25.26 25.91 -2.02
C GLU A 249 25.36 24.87 -3.17
N GLY A 250 24.22 24.42 -3.70
CA GLY A 250 24.14 23.42 -4.76
C GLY A 250 24.48 21.98 -4.33
N GLN A 251 24.61 21.73 -3.04
CA GLN A 251 24.85 20.40 -2.48
C GLN A 251 23.66 19.92 -1.67
N TYR A 252 23.37 18.60 -1.76
CA TYR A 252 22.41 17.96 -0.87
C TYR A 252 23.00 17.84 0.53
N LYS A 253 22.25 18.31 1.52
CA LYS A 253 22.58 18.19 2.94
C LYS A 253 21.53 17.34 3.63
N ILE A 254 21.97 16.48 4.52
CA ILE A 254 21.09 15.66 5.37
C ILE A 254 21.52 15.87 6.82
N GLU A 255 20.62 16.35 7.66
CA GLU A 255 20.81 16.53 9.10
C GLU A 255 19.95 15.51 9.85
N TYR A 256 20.57 14.52 10.44
CA TYR A 256 19.84 13.55 11.25
C TYR A 256 19.49 14.13 12.63
N PRO A 257 18.28 13.90 13.15
CA PRO A 257 17.87 14.42 14.47
C PRO A 257 18.62 13.76 15.65
N THR A 258 19.30 12.65 15.42
CA THR A 258 20.20 11.97 16.36
C THR A 258 21.53 11.70 15.68
N PRO A 259 22.68 11.75 16.41
CA PRO A 259 23.96 11.37 15.82
C PRO A 259 23.88 9.93 15.34
N PHE A 260 23.85 9.76 14.03
CA PHE A 260 23.99 8.46 13.38
C PHE A 260 25.44 8.04 13.60
N ASN A 261 25.65 7.10 14.51
CA ASN A 261 26.97 6.51 14.71
C ASN A 261 27.26 5.60 13.52
N MET A 262 28.04 6.08 12.58
CA MET A 262 28.52 5.30 11.42
C MET A 262 29.62 4.29 11.82
N GLU A 263 29.83 4.02 13.09
CA GLU A 263 30.81 3.05 13.61
C GLU A 263 30.20 1.68 13.92
N GLN A 264 29.16 1.27 13.22
CA GLN A 264 28.81 -0.16 13.21
C GLN A 264 29.09 -0.70 11.81
N GLU A 265 30.29 -1.33 11.72
CA GLU A 265 30.72 -2.22 10.64
C GLU A 265 29.70 -3.34 10.35
#